data_89955f6c619dc280c48a26e3f6fa5b8c
#
_entry.id   89955f6c619dc280c48a26e3f6fa5b8c
#
_cell.length_a   1.000
_cell.length_b   1.000
_cell.length_c   1.000
_cell.angle_alpha   90.00
_cell.angle_beta   90.00
_cell.angle_gamma   90.00
#
_symmetry.space_group_name_H-M   'P 1'
#
loop_
_entity.id
_entity.type
_entity.pdbx_description
1 polymer ?
#
loop_
_entity_poly.entity_id
_entity_poly.type
_entity_poly.pdbx_seq_one_letter_code
_entity_poly.pdbx_strand_id
1 'polypeptide(L)'
;MLPERTGRRSLRGSATTSSRKTEKFRVNPFAKVLLCTTSLLSAIVVLSPAIFASGVDPTTVYARAWAVLAAEPYVKQGFYMREDYWVGDLASGKRKAIRQQLFKGNEYWFWLGTEVDHAKVSVHIYNSDGELAEQRDSWAKEHMAAAHIIPKTTGTYFIIVSVEESPAARTHWALAYGFR
;
A
#
# COMPACT_ATOMS: atom_id res chain seq x y z
N MET A 1 -48.38 5.79 -31.63
CA MET A 1 -48.73 7.21 -31.38
C MET A 1 -47.48 7.84 -30.77
N LEU A 2 -46.65 8.45 -31.58
CA LEU A 2 -45.56 9.37 -31.22
C LEU A 2 -46.16 10.73 -30.86
N PRO A 3 -45.44 11.62 -30.09
CA PRO A 3 -44.59 12.52 -30.87
C PRO A 3 -43.18 12.78 -30.30
N GLU A 4 -42.30 13.05 -31.28
CA GLU A 4 -41.06 13.79 -31.20
C GLU A 4 -41.16 15.13 -30.44
N ARG A 5 -40.01 15.51 -29.80
CA ARG A 5 -39.64 16.92 -29.68
C ARG A 5 -38.10 17.08 -29.75
N THR A 6 -37.70 17.51 -30.91
CA THR A 6 -36.48 18.24 -31.25
C THR A 6 -36.27 19.47 -30.36
N GLY A 7 -35.01 19.68 -29.91
CA GLY A 7 -34.56 20.89 -29.22
C GLY A 7 -33.07 21.13 -29.47
N ARG A 8 -32.75 21.63 -30.67
CA ARG A 8 -31.46 22.20 -31.08
C ARG A 8 -31.25 23.53 -30.37
N ARG A 9 -30.18 23.72 -29.59
CA ARG A 9 -29.66 25.05 -29.26
C ARG A 9 -28.17 25.13 -29.53
N SER A 10 -27.86 25.81 -30.61
CA SER A 10 -26.61 26.42 -30.98
C SER A 10 -26.32 27.62 -30.05
N LEU A 11 -25.12 27.72 -29.48
CA LEU A 11 -24.56 28.98 -29.04
C LEU A 11 -23.08 29.04 -29.44
N ARG A 12 -22.84 29.85 -30.41
CA ARG A 12 -21.70 30.65 -30.84
C ARG A 12 -20.80 31.08 -29.66
N GLY A 13 -19.54 30.89 -29.72
CA GLY A 13 -18.52 31.82 -30.14
C GLY A 13 -18.15 32.90 -29.11
N SER A 14 -16.92 32.86 -28.68
CA SER A 14 -16.13 34.08 -28.50
C SER A 14 -14.65 33.71 -28.40
N ALA A 15 -13.91 34.00 -29.45
CA ALA A 15 -12.48 34.05 -29.46
C ALA A 15 -12.04 35.35 -28.77
N THR A 16 -11.24 35.26 -27.72
CA THR A 16 -10.56 36.40 -27.14
C THR A 16 -9.06 36.30 -27.41
N THR A 17 -8.65 37.04 -28.40
CA THR A 17 -7.26 37.30 -28.77
C THR A 17 -6.62 38.17 -27.70
N SER A 18 -5.65 37.66 -26.93
CA SER A 18 -4.81 38.47 -26.04
C SER A 18 -3.49 38.76 -26.67
N SER A 19 -3.35 40.04 -26.99
CA SER A 19 -2.19 40.73 -27.56
C SER A 19 -0.97 40.60 -26.64
N ARG A 20 0.12 40.05 -27.16
CA ARG A 20 1.45 40.08 -26.54
C ARG A 20 2.06 41.48 -26.69
N LYS A 21 2.18 42.18 -25.61
CA LYS A 21 2.91 43.42 -25.50
C LYS A 21 4.39 43.09 -25.24
N THR A 22 5.21 43.30 -26.26
CA THR A 22 6.67 43.22 -26.17
C THR A 22 7.19 44.50 -25.53
N GLU A 23 7.70 44.43 -24.31
CA GLU A 23 8.49 45.48 -23.69
C GLU A 23 9.96 45.34 -24.09
N LYS A 24 10.43 46.35 -24.82
CA LYS A 24 11.84 46.56 -25.18
C LYS A 24 12.61 47.01 -23.94
N PHE A 25 13.50 46.17 -23.45
CA PHE A 25 14.50 46.59 -22.45
C PHE A 25 15.58 47.42 -23.12
N ARG A 26 15.65 48.72 -22.76
CA ARG A 26 16.68 49.65 -23.15
C ARG A 26 17.93 49.42 -22.29
N VAL A 27 19.00 49.00 -22.92
CA VAL A 27 20.32 48.92 -22.30
C VAL A 27 20.93 50.29 -22.29
N ASN A 28 21.24 50.83 -21.12
CA ASN A 28 22.05 52.03 -20.96
C ASN A 28 23.52 51.64 -20.80
N PRO A 29 24.44 52.13 -21.65
CA PRO A 29 25.87 52.02 -21.41
C PRO A 29 26.33 53.29 -20.74
N PHE A 30 26.93 53.22 -19.58
CA PHE A 30 27.98 54.10 -19.01
C PHE A 30 27.91 54.07 -17.48
N ALA A 31 28.86 53.37 -16.88
CA ALA A 31 29.51 53.89 -15.68
C ALA A 31 30.71 52.99 -15.31
N LYS A 32 31.80 53.62 -15.46
CA LYS A 32 33.18 53.38 -15.10
C LYS A 32 33.38 52.75 -13.72
N VAL A 33 34.24 51.75 -13.71
CA VAL A 33 35.38 51.51 -12.80
C VAL A 33 35.32 52.13 -11.40
N LEU A 34 35.22 51.26 -10.40
CA LEU A 34 35.98 51.45 -9.17
C LEU A 34 36.40 50.09 -8.59
N LEU A 35 37.70 49.90 -8.50
CA LEU A 35 38.37 48.84 -7.76
C LEU A 35 38.02 48.97 -6.28
N CYS A 36 37.59 47.92 -5.61
CA CYS A 36 37.90 47.72 -4.20
C CYS A 36 37.79 46.23 -3.83
N THR A 37 38.95 45.65 -3.62
CA THR A 37 39.39 44.73 -2.57
C THR A 37 38.41 43.68 -2.04
N THR A 38 38.74 42.44 -2.38
CA THR A 38 38.83 41.22 -1.53
C THR A 38 37.99 41.18 -0.26
N SER A 39 36.97 40.34 -0.27
CA SER A 39 36.66 39.56 0.91
C SER A 39 36.13 38.19 0.44
N LEU A 40 37.02 37.20 0.47
CA LEU A 40 36.66 35.78 0.33
C LEU A 40 35.88 35.40 1.58
N LEU A 41 34.55 35.51 1.57
CA LEU A 41 33.71 34.77 2.53
C LEU A 41 33.46 33.38 1.93
N SER A 42 34.30 32.42 2.33
CA SER A 42 34.03 31.01 2.16
C SER A 42 32.70 30.67 2.88
N ALA A 43 31.61 30.65 2.15
CA ALA A 43 30.39 30.00 2.61
C ALA A 43 30.64 28.46 2.64
N ILE A 44 31.04 27.94 3.79
CA ILE A 44 31.01 26.51 4.07
C ILE A 44 29.54 26.13 4.09
N VAL A 45 29.05 25.68 2.96
CA VAL A 45 27.77 24.94 2.90
C VAL A 45 28.01 23.63 3.61
N VAL A 46 27.68 23.57 4.89
CA VAL A 46 27.58 22.33 5.63
C VAL A 46 26.42 21.53 5.00
N LEU A 47 26.77 20.72 4.01
CA LEU A 47 25.87 19.69 3.47
C LEU A 47 25.71 18.68 4.60
N SER A 48 24.74 18.92 5.51
CA SER A 48 24.32 17.90 6.46
C SER A 48 23.78 16.74 5.65
N PRO A 49 24.40 15.55 5.65
CA PRO A 49 23.74 14.37 5.13
C PRO A 49 22.49 14.17 5.98
N ALA A 50 21.32 14.44 5.44
CA ALA A 50 20.08 13.92 5.99
C ALA A 50 20.21 12.40 5.91
N ILE A 51 20.67 11.79 6.99
CA ILE A 51 20.62 10.35 7.18
C ILE A 51 19.12 10.05 7.23
N PHE A 52 18.54 9.68 6.09
CA PHE A 52 17.27 8.99 6.05
C PHE A 52 17.52 7.65 6.74
N ALA A 53 17.42 7.63 8.06
CA ALA A 53 17.21 6.41 8.78
C ALA A 53 15.86 5.89 8.26
N SER A 54 15.90 4.95 7.32
CA SER A 54 14.77 4.10 7.00
C SER A 54 14.53 3.24 8.24
N GLY A 55 13.93 3.86 9.26
CA GLY A 55 13.51 3.16 10.46
C GLY A 55 12.42 2.19 10.05
N VAL A 56 12.74 0.91 10.05
CA VAL A 56 11.70 -0.12 9.98
C VAL A 56 10.83 0.09 11.20
N ASP A 57 9.53 0.32 10.98
CA ASP A 57 8.58 0.54 12.06
C ASP A 57 8.57 -0.72 12.96
N PRO A 58 8.94 -0.61 14.25
CA PRO A 58 9.02 -1.75 15.15
C PRO A 58 7.68 -2.50 15.27
N THR A 59 6.54 -1.83 15.14
CA THR A 59 5.22 -2.46 15.18
C THR A 59 5.05 -3.47 14.04
N THR A 60 5.49 -3.12 12.85
CA THR A 60 5.50 -4.00 11.67
C THR A 60 6.42 -5.22 11.87
N VAL A 61 7.56 -5.03 12.56
CA VAL A 61 8.47 -6.14 12.88
C VAL A 61 7.82 -7.16 13.81
N TYR A 62 7.12 -6.70 14.85
CA TYR A 62 6.40 -7.59 15.77
C TYR A 62 5.24 -8.31 15.08
N ALA A 63 4.43 -7.61 14.29
CA ALA A 63 3.36 -8.21 13.52
C ALA A 63 3.89 -9.32 12.58
N ARG A 64 5.02 -9.06 11.91
CA ARG A 64 5.70 -10.06 11.07
C ARG A 64 6.20 -11.24 11.88
N ALA A 65 6.78 -11.02 13.05
CA ALA A 65 7.27 -12.11 13.90
C ALA A 65 6.13 -13.08 14.27
N TRP A 66 4.95 -12.57 14.59
CA TRP A 66 3.77 -13.39 14.86
C TRP A 66 3.27 -14.15 13.62
N ALA A 67 3.28 -13.53 12.44
CA ALA A 67 2.93 -14.22 11.21
C ALA A 67 3.90 -15.37 10.90
N VAL A 68 5.21 -15.17 11.11
CA VAL A 68 6.24 -16.21 10.95
C VAL A 68 6.07 -17.33 11.99
N LEU A 69 5.78 -16.98 13.26
CA LEU A 69 5.51 -17.97 14.30
C LEU A 69 4.28 -18.81 13.96
N ALA A 70 3.23 -18.21 13.42
CA ALA A 70 2.05 -18.91 12.93
C ALA A 70 2.37 -19.89 11.79
N ALA A 71 3.37 -19.57 10.95
CA ALA A 71 3.81 -20.40 9.83
C ALA A 71 4.70 -21.59 10.26
N GLU A 72 5.41 -21.49 11.38
CA GLU A 72 6.45 -22.45 11.79
C GLU A 72 6.02 -23.93 11.75
N PRO A 73 4.84 -24.33 12.28
CA PRO A 73 4.38 -25.72 12.23
C PRO A 73 4.21 -26.25 10.80
N TYR A 74 3.82 -25.39 9.86
CA TYR A 74 3.56 -25.75 8.47
C TYR A 74 4.85 -25.83 7.65
N VAL A 75 5.81 -24.96 7.94
CA VAL A 75 7.17 -25.03 7.36
C VAL A 75 7.80 -26.38 7.72
N LYS A 76 7.65 -26.87 8.96
CA LYS A 76 8.09 -28.19 9.38
C LYS A 76 7.38 -29.34 8.64
N GLN A 77 6.19 -29.08 8.09
CA GLN A 77 5.42 -30.02 7.27
C GLN A 77 5.72 -29.92 5.77
N GLY A 78 6.73 -29.12 5.39
CA GLY A 78 7.19 -29.01 4.01
C GLY A 78 6.60 -27.86 3.20
N PHE A 79 5.87 -26.95 3.83
CA PHE A 79 5.47 -25.70 3.15
C PHE A 79 6.69 -24.78 2.96
N TYR A 80 6.84 -24.26 1.77
CA TYR A 80 7.82 -23.23 1.45
C TYR A 80 7.21 -21.85 1.75
N MET A 81 7.69 -21.20 2.81
CA MET A 81 7.27 -19.83 3.13
C MET A 81 8.00 -18.85 2.21
N ARG A 82 7.26 -17.91 1.62
CA ARG A 82 7.80 -16.84 0.78
C ARG A 82 8.47 -15.76 1.64
N GLU A 83 9.47 -15.12 1.06
CA GLU A 83 10.16 -14.00 1.72
C GLU A 83 9.36 -12.71 1.66
N ASP A 84 8.57 -12.54 0.58
CA ASP A 84 7.65 -11.43 0.39
C ASP A 84 6.40 -11.58 1.30
N TYR A 85 5.96 -10.47 1.86
CA TYR A 85 4.82 -10.39 2.78
C TYR A 85 4.11 -9.05 2.63
N TRP A 86 2.87 -8.98 3.05
CA TRP A 86 2.11 -7.72 3.09
C TRP A 86 2.06 -7.18 4.51
N VAL A 87 2.07 -5.86 4.62
CA VAL A 87 1.92 -5.14 5.89
C VAL A 87 0.93 -4.00 5.72
N GLY A 88 0.38 -3.58 6.84
CA GLY A 88 -0.50 -2.43 6.90
C GLY A 88 -1.00 -2.21 8.30
N ASP A 89 -1.92 -1.27 8.43
CA ASP A 89 -2.62 -0.99 9.67
C ASP A 89 -4.12 -0.82 9.43
N LEU A 90 -4.93 -1.26 10.38
CA LEU A 90 -6.38 -1.18 10.33
C LEU A 90 -6.94 -0.70 11.67
N ALA A 91 -8.03 0.07 11.62
CA ALA A 91 -8.84 0.31 12.80
C ALA A 91 -9.74 -0.91 13.09
N SER A 92 -10.23 -1.03 14.33
CA SER A 92 -11.22 -2.04 14.71
C SER A 92 -12.45 -2.02 13.80
N GLY A 93 -12.95 -3.17 13.41
CA GLY A 93 -14.06 -3.38 12.48
C GLY A 93 -13.72 -3.11 11.01
N LYS A 94 -12.44 -2.88 10.67
CA LYS A 94 -12.00 -2.64 9.28
C LYS A 94 -11.32 -3.86 8.68
N ARG A 95 -11.35 -3.91 7.34
CA ARG A 95 -10.76 -5.00 6.55
C ARG A 95 -10.00 -4.47 5.35
N LYS A 96 -9.04 -5.24 4.88
CA LYS A 96 -8.24 -5.00 3.68
C LYS A 96 -8.29 -6.22 2.77
N ALA A 97 -8.58 -5.99 1.49
CA ALA A 97 -8.45 -7.02 0.46
C ALA A 97 -7.07 -6.96 -0.19
N ILE A 98 -6.45 -8.12 -0.34
CA ILE A 98 -5.20 -8.34 -1.04
C ILE A 98 -5.53 -9.26 -2.22
N ARG A 99 -5.20 -8.83 -3.42
CA ARG A 99 -5.39 -9.64 -4.63
C ARG A 99 -4.15 -10.48 -4.89
N GLN A 100 -4.32 -11.80 -5.02
CA GLN A 100 -3.24 -12.74 -5.25
C GLN A 100 -3.59 -13.74 -6.34
N GLN A 101 -2.65 -14.01 -7.23
CA GLN A 101 -2.75 -15.11 -8.20
C GLN A 101 -2.41 -16.41 -7.52
N LEU A 102 -3.32 -17.39 -7.55
CA LEU A 102 -3.06 -18.75 -7.06
C LEU A 102 -3.18 -19.75 -8.20
N PHE A 103 -2.43 -20.83 -8.10
CA PHE A 103 -2.33 -21.85 -9.13
C PHE A 103 -2.95 -23.16 -8.66
N LYS A 104 -3.80 -23.75 -9.49
CA LYS A 104 -4.34 -25.10 -9.27
C LYS A 104 -3.18 -26.10 -9.18
N GLY A 105 -3.27 -27.02 -8.24
CA GLY A 105 -2.27 -28.06 -8.01
C GLY A 105 -1.29 -27.74 -6.89
N ASN A 106 -1.30 -26.50 -6.41
CA ASN A 106 -0.57 -26.10 -5.20
C ASN A 106 -1.53 -26.02 -4.02
N GLU A 107 -0.99 -26.14 -2.84
CA GLU A 107 -1.65 -25.93 -1.57
C GLU A 107 -1.04 -24.71 -0.90
N TYR A 108 -1.87 -23.76 -0.42
CA TYR A 108 -1.41 -22.47 0.12
C TYR A 108 -1.92 -22.27 1.54
N TRP A 109 -1.05 -21.71 2.37
CA TRP A 109 -1.40 -21.12 3.64
C TRP A 109 -1.07 -19.62 3.65
N PHE A 110 -1.94 -18.86 4.30
CA PHE A 110 -1.74 -17.44 4.61
C PHE A 110 -1.76 -17.27 6.11
N TRP A 111 -0.71 -16.69 6.68
CA TRP A 111 -0.52 -16.51 8.12
C TRP A 111 -0.52 -15.03 8.45
N LEU A 112 -1.46 -14.61 9.27
CA LEU A 112 -1.64 -13.25 9.74
C LEU A 112 -1.10 -13.14 11.15
N GLY A 113 -0.37 -12.04 11.44
CA GLY A 113 0.05 -11.65 12.77
C GLY A 113 -0.19 -10.17 13.00
N THR A 114 -0.37 -9.80 14.26
CA THR A 114 -0.49 -8.41 14.72
C THR A 114 0.34 -8.18 15.98
N GLU A 115 0.77 -6.94 16.20
CA GLU A 115 1.54 -6.54 17.39
C GLU A 115 0.67 -6.27 18.64
N VAL A 116 -0.66 -6.11 18.43
CA VAL A 116 -1.56 -5.72 19.51
C VAL A 116 -2.08 -6.94 20.26
N ASP A 117 -1.76 -7.03 21.55
CA ASP A 117 -2.29 -8.06 22.43
C ASP A 117 -3.82 -7.96 22.52
N HIS A 118 -4.49 -9.10 22.59
CA HIS A 118 -5.94 -9.22 22.65
C HIS A 118 -6.71 -8.65 21.44
N ALA A 119 -6.02 -8.31 20.35
CA ALA A 119 -6.70 -8.02 19.11
C ALA A 119 -7.32 -9.29 18.52
N LYS A 120 -8.59 -9.20 18.09
CA LYS A 120 -9.24 -10.26 17.31
C LYS A 120 -9.04 -9.97 15.83
N VAL A 121 -8.31 -10.84 15.17
CA VAL A 121 -7.99 -10.73 13.76
C VAL A 121 -8.46 -11.99 13.02
N SER A 122 -8.82 -11.83 11.76
CA SER A 122 -9.14 -12.95 10.88
C SER A 122 -8.56 -12.77 9.49
N VAL A 123 -8.38 -13.88 8.80
CA VAL A 123 -8.01 -13.93 7.40
C VAL A 123 -8.94 -14.91 6.68
N HIS A 124 -9.51 -14.47 5.56
CA HIS A 124 -10.43 -15.25 4.75
C HIS A 124 -10.03 -15.19 3.28
N ILE A 125 -10.30 -16.25 2.52
CA ILE A 125 -9.95 -16.34 1.12
C ILE A 125 -11.21 -16.50 0.27
N TYR A 126 -11.39 -15.59 -0.69
CA TYR A 126 -12.52 -15.62 -1.63
C TYR A 126 -12.01 -15.82 -3.06
N ASN A 127 -12.79 -16.49 -3.88
CA ASN A 127 -12.56 -16.62 -5.31
C ASN A 127 -12.97 -15.32 -6.05
N SER A 128 -12.79 -15.29 -7.38
CA SER A 128 -13.17 -14.16 -8.23
C SER A 128 -14.67 -13.86 -8.21
N ASP A 129 -15.51 -14.84 -7.86
CA ASP A 129 -16.96 -14.72 -7.83
C ASP A 129 -17.47 -14.23 -6.47
N GLY A 130 -16.56 -14.02 -5.51
CA GLY A 130 -16.86 -13.56 -4.16
C GLY A 130 -17.32 -14.69 -3.23
N GLU A 131 -17.10 -15.95 -3.60
CA GLU A 131 -17.43 -17.10 -2.77
C GLU A 131 -16.25 -17.47 -1.86
N LEU A 132 -16.55 -17.88 -0.63
CA LEU A 132 -15.55 -18.35 0.34
C LEU A 132 -14.89 -19.62 -0.20
N ALA A 133 -13.55 -19.58 -0.33
CA ALA A 133 -12.77 -20.62 -0.99
C ALA A 133 -11.79 -21.34 -0.05
N GLU A 134 -11.67 -20.87 1.19
CA GLU A 134 -10.75 -21.44 2.18
C GLU A 134 -11.18 -22.83 2.66
N GLN A 135 -10.22 -23.59 3.17
CA GLN A 135 -10.45 -24.89 3.77
C GLN A 135 -10.93 -24.75 5.23
N ARG A 136 -11.58 -25.82 5.75
CA ARG A 136 -12.16 -25.83 7.11
C ARG A 136 -11.14 -25.80 8.24
N ASP A 137 -9.88 -26.09 7.97
CA ASP A 137 -8.78 -26.06 8.92
C ASP A 137 -8.14 -24.66 9.07
N SER A 138 -8.71 -23.64 8.42
CA SER A 138 -8.41 -22.24 8.71
C SER A 138 -8.78 -21.90 10.15
N TRP A 139 -7.95 -21.05 10.81
CA TRP A 139 -8.10 -20.77 12.24
C TRP A 139 -7.76 -19.31 12.58
N ALA A 140 -8.28 -18.84 13.72
CA ALA A 140 -7.91 -17.59 14.36
C ALA A 140 -7.71 -17.82 15.86
N LYS A 141 -6.64 -17.29 16.42
CA LYS A 141 -6.29 -17.43 17.83
C LYS A 141 -5.49 -16.22 18.30
N GLU A 142 -6.03 -15.51 19.32
CA GLU A 142 -5.39 -14.32 19.87
C GLU A 142 -5.05 -13.31 18.76
N HIS A 143 -3.79 -12.86 18.68
CA HIS A 143 -3.28 -11.92 17.68
C HIS A 143 -2.76 -12.59 16.38
N MET A 144 -3.17 -13.83 16.12
CA MET A 144 -2.80 -14.58 14.92
C MET A 144 -4.03 -15.19 14.25
N ALA A 145 -3.98 -15.33 12.94
CA ALA A 145 -4.95 -16.11 12.17
C ALA A 145 -4.27 -16.76 10.98
N ALA A 146 -4.85 -17.84 10.47
CA ALA A 146 -4.37 -18.47 9.27
C ALA A 146 -5.53 -18.99 8.41
N ALA A 147 -5.37 -18.88 7.09
CA ALA A 147 -6.31 -19.42 6.12
C ALA A 147 -5.61 -20.36 5.15
N HIS A 148 -6.25 -21.48 4.88
CA HIS A 148 -5.77 -22.56 4.03
C HIS A 148 -6.60 -22.66 2.76
N ILE A 149 -5.95 -22.86 1.61
CA ILE A 149 -6.65 -23.09 0.36
C ILE A 149 -5.93 -24.09 -0.53
N ILE A 150 -6.71 -24.96 -1.18
CA ILE A 150 -6.32 -25.74 -2.35
C ILE A 150 -7.14 -25.22 -3.52
N PRO A 151 -6.53 -24.35 -4.40
CA PRO A 151 -7.29 -23.71 -5.47
C PRO A 151 -7.89 -24.73 -6.44
N LYS A 152 -9.20 -24.63 -6.70
CA LYS A 152 -9.88 -25.49 -7.68
C LYS A 152 -9.50 -25.11 -9.11
N THR A 153 -9.20 -23.84 -9.33
CA THR A 153 -8.80 -23.26 -10.62
C THR A 153 -7.62 -22.30 -10.42
N THR A 154 -6.75 -22.22 -11.41
CA THR A 154 -5.74 -21.15 -11.48
C THR A 154 -6.46 -19.84 -11.75
N GLY A 155 -6.23 -18.83 -10.92
CA GLY A 155 -6.92 -17.55 -11.07
C GLY A 155 -6.62 -16.56 -9.96
N THR A 156 -7.33 -15.44 -10.00
CA THR A 156 -7.27 -14.40 -8.98
C THR A 156 -8.12 -14.79 -7.77
N TYR A 157 -7.54 -14.69 -6.59
CA TYR A 157 -8.20 -14.83 -5.30
C TYR A 157 -8.01 -13.57 -4.47
N PHE A 158 -8.92 -13.34 -3.54
CA PHE A 158 -8.90 -12.19 -2.64
C PHE A 158 -8.69 -12.68 -1.21
N ILE A 159 -7.57 -12.29 -0.62
CA ILE A 159 -7.24 -12.57 0.77
C ILE A 159 -7.70 -11.37 1.58
N ILE A 160 -8.69 -11.57 2.45
CA ILE A 160 -9.28 -10.52 3.27
C ILE A 160 -8.68 -10.59 4.67
N VAL A 161 -7.89 -9.59 5.01
CA VAL A 161 -7.39 -9.35 6.37
C VAL A 161 -8.40 -8.48 7.11
N SER A 162 -8.81 -8.89 8.31
CA SER A 162 -9.74 -8.12 9.15
C SER A 162 -9.17 -7.94 10.56
N VAL A 163 -9.36 -6.75 11.12
CA VAL A 163 -9.26 -6.49 12.55
C VAL A 163 -10.68 -6.36 13.06
N GLU A 164 -11.18 -7.41 13.73
CA GLU A 164 -12.56 -7.45 14.19
C GLU A 164 -12.75 -6.59 15.43
N GLU A 165 -11.86 -6.78 16.41
CA GLU A 165 -11.80 -6.00 17.64
C GLU A 165 -10.33 -5.70 17.98
N SER A 166 -10.05 -4.52 18.50
CA SER A 166 -8.72 -4.18 19.00
C SER A 166 -8.82 -3.10 20.09
N PRO A 167 -8.01 -3.20 21.14
CA PRO A 167 -7.90 -2.14 22.16
C PRO A 167 -7.13 -0.91 21.63
N ALA A 168 -6.37 -1.05 20.54
CA ALA A 168 -5.61 0.04 19.93
C ALA A 168 -6.45 0.77 18.86
N ALA A 169 -6.22 2.09 18.72
CA ALA A 169 -6.87 2.89 17.67
C ALA A 169 -6.51 2.42 16.25
N ARG A 170 -5.28 1.94 16.09
CA ARG A 170 -4.76 1.29 14.86
C ARG A 170 -4.02 0.03 15.26
N THR A 171 -4.20 -1.02 14.50
CA THR A 171 -3.57 -2.33 14.66
C THR A 171 -2.73 -2.60 13.42
N HIS A 172 -1.42 -2.68 13.60
CA HIS A 172 -0.53 -3.07 12.52
C HIS A 172 -0.61 -4.58 12.34
N TRP A 173 -0.56 -5.01 11.11
CA TRP A 173 -0.64 -6.41 10.76
C TRP A 173 0.40 -6.76 9.71
N ALA A 174 0.81 -8.01 9.70
CA ALA A 174 1.61 -8.60 8.64
C ALA A 174 0.96 -9.91 8.18
N LEU A 175 0.94 -10.13 6.88
CA LEU A 175 0.46 -11.36 6.27
C LEU A 175 1.58 -12.00 5.48
N ALA A 176 2.05 -13.16 5.94
CA ALA A 176 2.97 -14.02 5.21
C ALA A 176 2.18 -15.13 4.51
N TYR A 177 2.79 -15.78 3.52
CA TYR A 177 2.19 -16.93 2.87
C TYR A 177 3.24 -17.94 2.42
N GLY A 178 2.77 -19.15 2.17
CA GLY A 178 3.59 -20.23 1.66
C GLY A 178 2.77 -21.24 0.89
N PHE A 179 3.47 -22.16 0.24
CA PHE A 179 2.83 -23.19 -0.58
C PHE A 179 3.67 -24.47 -0.62
N ARG A 180 3.06 -25.56 -1.05
CA ARG A 180 3.68 -26.81 -1.43
C ARG A 180 2.97 -27.45 -2.60
#